data_bdcc8a2deecf91d791f1ce98c3e05673
#
_entry.id   bdcc8a2deecf91d791f1ce98c3e05673
#
_cell.length_a   1.000
_cell.length_b   1.000
_cell.length_c   1.000
_cell.angle_alpha   90.00
_cell.angle_beta   90.00
_cell.angle_gamma   90.00
#
_symmetry.space_group_name_H-M   'P 1'
#
loop_
_entity.id
_entity.type
_entity.pdbx_description
1 polymer ?
#
loop_
_entity_poly.entity_id
_entity_poly.type
_entity_poly.pdbx_seq_one_letter_code
_entity_poly.pdbx_strand_id
1 'polypeptide(L)'
;MLKKNTDEELKELLEKDFDGMITDVTIKKLHRVYCMALGKDIYPITEILMNKLGFDYLCTITGVDCGDSIHALYHWGSKEGVLLTIEAVLPMDNLKLKSITPLIRGAVYYERELADLLGVEVEGLPEGNRYPLDEDFPKDQYPLRKNWDAAKYIKEHEKQEAEIKKLEGDNLCQK
;
A
#
# COMPACT_ATOMS: atom_id res chain seq x y z
N MET A 1 -23.72 11.44 -10.21
CA MET A 1 -23.06 12.41 -11.12
C MET A 1 -22.81 13.68 -10.32
N LEU A 2 -21.60 13.86 -9.80
CA LEU A 2 -21.22 15.07 -9.09
C LEU A 2 -21.24 16.23 -10.09
N LYS A 3 -22.16 17.15 -9.93
CA LYS A 3 -22.04 18.50 -10.49
C LYS A 3 -20.78 19.08 -9.86
N LYS A 4 -19.96 19.87 -10.61
CA LYS A 4 -18.77 20.58 -10.13
C LYS A 4 -18.75 20.77 -8.60
N ASN A 5 -18.43 19.71 -7.85
CA ASN A 5 -18.31 19.84 -6.40
C ASN A 5 -17.07 20.68 -6.17
N THR A 6 -17.22 21.74 -5.46
CA THR A 6 -16.09 22.46 -4.90
C THR A 6 -15.37 21.52 -3.93
N ASP A 7 -14.09 21.76 -3.67
CA ASP A 7 -13.34 20.98 -2.68
C ASP A 7 -14.04 20.99 -1.31
N GLU A 8 -14.75 22.08 -0.99
CA GLU A 8 -15.54 22.24 0.24
C GLU A 8 -16.77 21.31 0.26
N GLU A 9 -17.51 21.21 -0.85
CA GLU A 9 -18.63 20.26 -0.95
C GLU A 9 -18.17 18.81 -0.80
N LEU A 10 -17.01 18.46 -1.39
CA LEU A 10 -16.42 17.14 -1.21
C LEU A 10 -16.03 16.90 0.25
N LYS A 11 -15.43 17.89 0.91
CA LYS A 11 -15.09 17.80 2.33
C LYS A 11 -16.33 17.54 3.19
N GLU A 12 -17.40 18.31 3.00
CA GLU A 12 -18.67 18.11 3.71
C GLU A 12 -19.27 16.71 3.49
N LEU A 13 -19.20 16.19 2.25
CA LEU A 13 -19.65 14.84 1.93
C LEU A 13 -18.82 13.77 2.63
N LEU A 14 -17.48 13.92 2.66
CA LEU A 14 -16.58 12.98 3.33
C LEU A 14 -16.82 12.97 4.85
N GLU A 15 -17.08 14.12 5.46
CA GLU A 15 -17.35 14.23 6.89
C GLU A 15 -18.73 13.66 7.29
N LYS A 16 -19.71 13.72 6.38
CA LYS A 16 -21.10 13.36 6.67
C LYS A 16 -21.47 11.93 6.28
N ASP A 17 -21.06 11.49 5.11
CA ASP A 17 -21.62 10.29 4.46
C ASP A 17 -20.82 9.01 4.74
N PHE A 18 -19.71 9.09 5.48
CA PHE A 18 -18.83 7.94 5.76
C PHE A 18 -18.94 7.39 7.18
N ASP A 19 -19.99 7.77 7.93
CA ASP A 19 -20.36 7.19 9.24
C ASP A 19 -19.17 7.06 10.24
N GLY A 20 -18.32 8.08 10.27
CA GLY A 20 -17.13 8.11 11.13
C GLY A 20 -15.95 7.25 10.69
N MET A 21 -16.02 6.57 9.52
CA MET A 21 -14.88 5.84 8.95
C MET A 21 -13.75 6.75 8.47
N ILE A 22 -14.08 8.01 8.14
CA ILE A 22 -13.14 9.04 7.70
C ILE A 22 -13.01 10.12 8.76
N THR A 23 -11.77 10.53 9.02
CA THR A 23 -11.41 11.60 9.95
C THR A 23 -10.42 12.59 9.32
N ASP A 24 -10.19 13.71 9.99
CA ASP A 24 -9.17 14.70 9.64
C ASP A 24 -9.22 15.19 8.19
N VAL A 25 -10.43 15.43 7.68
CA VAL A 25 -10.64 15.89 6.30
C VAL A 25 -10.08 17.30 6.13
N THR A 26 -9.08 17.44 5.25
CA THR A 26 -8.42 18.72 4.98
C THR A 26 -8.22 18.97 3.50
N ILE A 27 -8.40 20.23 3.09
CA ILE A 27 -8.07 20.69 1.74
C ILE A 27 -6.64 21.23 1.78
N LYS A 28 -5.68 20.43 1.29
CA LYS A 28 -4.24 20.83 1.30
C LYS A 28 -3.92 21.91 0.26
N LYS A 29 -4.57 21.83 -0.90
CA LYS A 29 -4.47 22.79 -2.02
C LYS A 29 -5.73 22.66 -2.87
N LEU A 30 -5.92 23.56 -3.83
CA LEU A 30 -6.98 23.46 -4.82
C LEU A 30 -6.95 22.07 -5.50
N HIS A 31 -8.09 21.39 -5.50
CA HIS A 31 -8.25 20.03 -6.02
C HIS A 31 -7.36 18.97 -5.36
N ARG A 32 -7.00 19.16 -4.08
CA ARG A 32 -6.21 18.23 -3.28
C ARG A 32 -6.82 18.06 -1.90
N VAL A 33 -7.69 17.07 -1.76
CA VAL A 33 -8.35 16.72 -0.50
C VAL A 33 -7.61 15.55 0.14
N TYR A 34 -7.47 15.59 1.45
CA TYR A 34 -6.79 14.60 2.25
C TYR A 34 -7.63 14.24 3.46
N CYS A 35 -7.64 12.97 3.81
CA CYS A 35 -8.32 12.47 5.01
C CYS A 35 -7.61 11.23 5.56
N MET A 36 -8.00 10.86 6.79
CA MET A 36 -7.49 9.66 7.45
C MET A 36 -8.60 8.62 7.65
N ALA A 37 -8.22 7.34 7.71
CA ALA A 37 -9.10 6.23 8.00
C ALA A 37 -8.34 5.13 8.75
N LEU A 38 -9.05 4.18 9.36
CA LEU A 38 -8.44 2.95 9.84
C LEU A 38 -8.33 1.93 8.69
N GLY A 39 -7.28 1.08 8.72
CA GLY A 39 -7.05 0.09 7.67
C GLY A 39 -8.26 -0.82 7.41
N LYS A 40 -9.01 -1.21 8.45
CA LYS A 40 -10.23 -2.03 8.34
C LYS A 40 -11.36 -1.39 7.52
N ASP A 41 -11.37 -0.06 7.43
CA ASP A 41 -12.45 0.72 6.81
C ASP A 41 -12.19 1.02 5.32
N ILE A 42 -10.98 0.73 4.81
CA ILE A 42 -10.59 1.04 3.43
C ILE A 42 -11.48 0.37 2.39
N TYR A 43 -11.85 -0.90 2.59
CA TYR A 43 -12.70 -1.61 1.64
C TYR A 43 -14.10 -0.95 1.51
N PRO A 44 -14.88 -0.75 2.58
CA PRO A 44 -16.18 -0.08 2.49
C PRO A 44 -16.07 1.38 2.03
N ILE A 45 -15.03 2.10 2.42
CA ILE A 45 -14.76 3.46 1.90
C ILE A 45 -14.59 3.41 0.38
N THR A 46 -13.78 2.49 -0.15
CA THR A 46 -13.58 2.32 -1.59
C THR A 46 -14.88 2.05 -2.34
N GLU A 47 -15.76 1.18 -1.80
CA GLU A 47 -17.09 0.94 -2.39
C GLU A 47 -17.91 2.21 -2.49
N ILE A 48 -17.95 3.03 -1.43
CA ILE A 48 -18.71 4.28 -1.40
C ILE A 48 -18.12 5.29 -2.40
N LEU A 49 -16.79 5.45 -2.42
CA LEU A 49 -16.11 6.37 -3.34
C LEU A 49 -16.42 6.07 -4.80
N MET A 50 -16.32 4.80 -5.20
CA MET A 50 -16.58 4.39 -6.58
C MET A 50 -18.05 4.51 -6.95
N ASN A 51 -18.96 4.04 -6.10
CA ASN A 51 -20.37 3.95 -6.42
C ASN A 51 -21.13 5.27 -6.28
N LYS A 52 -20.73 6.14 -5.33
CA LYS A 52 -21.47 7.37 -5.02
C LYS A 52 -20.76 8.65 -5.43
N LEU A 53 -19.41 8.69 -5.31
CA LEU A 53 -18.66 9.92 -5.48
C LEU A 53 -17.85 10.00 -6.78
N GLY A 54 -17.83 8.93 -7.58
CA GLY A 54 -17.19 8.92 -8.90
C GLY A 54 -15.65 8.94 -8.86
N PHE A 55 -15.05 8.52 -7.74
CA PHE A 55 -13.63 8.27 -7.65
C PHE A 55 -13.35 6.83 -8.12
N ASP A 56 -13.30 6.64 -9.42
CA ASP A 56 -13.12 5.34 -10.08
C ASP A 56 -11.69 5.10 -10.58
N TYR A 57 -10.79 6.06 -10.35
CA TYR A 57 -9.39 5.98 -10.77
C TYR A 57 -8.44 5.97 -9.58
N LEU A 58 -7.89 4.78 -9.28
CA LEU A 58 -6.81 4.62 -8.31
C LEU A 58 -5.49 4.98 -8.99
N CYS A 59 -4.86 6.06 -8.56
CA CYS A 59 -3.58 6.52 -9.11
C CYS A 59 -2.42 5.65 -8.62
N THR A 60 -2.36 5.43 -7.30
CA THR A 60 -1.34 4.61 -6.64
C THR A 60 -1.75 4.34 -5.19
N ILE A 61 -1.06 3.37 -4.55
CA ILE A 61 -1.04 3.19 -3.10
C ILE A 61 0.41 3.32 -2.64
N THR A 62 0.69 4.21 -1.69
CA THR A 62 2.04 4.43 -1.17
C THR A 62 2.11 3.97 0.28
N GLY A 63 3.06 3.09 0.59
CA GLY A 63 3.30 2.65 1.97
C GLY A 63 4.36 3.50 2.67
N VAL A 64 4.15 3.83 3.94
CA VAL A 64 5.10 4.59 4.77
C VAL A 64 5.22 3.95 6.14
N ASP A 65 6.45 3.68 6.58
CA ASP A 65 6.74 3.28 7.96
C ASP A 65 6.83 4.53 8.85
N CYS A 66 5.90 4.68 9.79
CA CYS A 66 5.88 5.78 10.76
C CYS A 66 6.56 5.43 12.10
N GLY A 67 7.03 4.18 12.25
CA GLY A 67 7.71 3.68 13.45
C GLY A 67 6.79 2.87 14.34
N ASP A 68 5.69 3.42 14.79
CA ASP A 68 4.64 2.77 15.60
C ASP A 68 3.46 2.23 14.77
N SER A 69 3.43 2.58 13.51
CA SER A 69 2.38 2.24 12.55
C SER A 69 2.92 2.19 11.13
N ILE A 70 2.23 1.47 10.25
CA ILE A 70 2.38 1.58 8.80
C ILE A 70 1.19 2.35 8.26
N HIS A 71 1.47 3.33 7.41
CA HIS A 71 0.42 4.09 6.74
C HIS A 71 0.39 3.71 5.27
N ALA A 72 -0.80 3.37 4.77
CA ALA A 72 -1.05 3.13 3.34
C ALA A 72 -1.87 4.29 2.77
N LEU A 73 -1.27 5.08 1.90
CA LEU A 73 -1.90 6.25 1.29
C LEU A 73 -2.51 5.87 -0.05
N TYR A 74 -3.82 5.86 -0.11
CA TYR A 74 -4.60 5.60 -1.33
C TYR A 74 -4.88 6.91 -2.06
N HIS A 75 -4.32 7.08 -3.26
CA HIS A 75 -4.49 8.27 -4.08
C HIS A 75 -5.53 8.03 -5.16
N TRP A 76 -6.67 8.71 -5.04
CA TRP A 76 -7.82 8.60 -5.94
C TRP A 76 -7.99 9.83 -6.80
N GLY A 77 -8.20 9.63 -8.10
CA GLY A 77 -8.54 10.68 -9.04
C GLY A 77 -10.01 10.66 -9.41
N SER A 78 -10.61 11.85 -9.56
CA SER A 78 -11.93 12.00 -10.16
C SER A 78 -11.83 12.55 -11.58
N LYS A 79 -12.93 12.41 -12.35
CA LYS A 79 -13.02 12.96 -13.72
C LYS A 79 -12.97 14.49 -13.74
N GLU A 80 -13.31 15.12 -12.63
CA GLU A 80 -13.27 16.58 -12.44
C GLU A 80 -11.85 17.10 -12.10
N GLY A 81 -10.87 16.20 -12.00
CA GLY A 81 -9.48 16.55 -11.72
C GLY A 81 -9.16 16.75 -10.24
N VAL A 82 -10.05 16.32 -9.35
CA VAL A 82 -9.79 16.31 -7.90
C VAL A 82 -8.97 15.06 -7.55
N LEU A 83 -7.93 15.24 -6.76
CA LEU A 83 -7.17 14.18 -6.12
C LEU A 83 -7.58 14.07 -4.65
N LEU A 84 -8.11 12.92 -4.27
CA LEU A 84 -8.39 12.55 -2.89
C LEU A 84 -7.30 11.58 -2.41
N THR A 85 -6.65 11.91 -1.30
CA THR A 85 -5.72 11.00 -0.62
C THR A 85 -6.35 10.53 0.68
N ILE A 86 -6.47 9.21 0.84
CA ILE A 86 -6.93 8.57 2.07
C ILE A 86 -5.74 7.87 2.70
N GLU A 87 -5.35 8.31 3.87
CA GLU A 87 -4.30 7.69 4.65
C GLU A 87 -4.88 6.64 5.60
N ALA A 88 -4.65 5.38 5.27
CA ALA A 88 -5.05 4.23 6.09
C ALA A 88 -3.97 3.96 7.14
N VAL A 89 -4.33 4.09 8.40
CA VAL A 89 -3.44 3.82 9.54
C VAL A 89 -3.56 2.36 9.96
N LEU A 90 -2.41 1.66 9.98
CA LEU A 90 -2.28 0.28 10.46
C LEU A 90 -1.31 0.25 11.63
N PRO A 91 -1.80 0.01 12.85
CA PRO A 91 -0.94 -0.17 14.02
C PRO A 91 -0.01 -1.37 13.85
N MET A 92 1.20 -1.31 14.42
CA MET A 92 2.22 -2.38 14.27
C MET A 92 1.77 -3.74 14.81
N ASP A 93 0.85 -3.77 15.76
CA ASP A 93 0.28 -4.99 16.33
C ASP A 93 -0.86 -5.58 15.47
N ASN A 94 -1.33 -4.83 14.46
CA ASN A 94 -2.39 -5.25 13.55
C ASN A 94 -2.20 -4.68 12.14
N LEU A 95 -1.23 -5.21 11.39
CA LEU A 95 -0.87 -4.78 10.03
C LEU A 95 -1.75 -5.46 8.97
N LYS A 96 -3.07 -5.34 9.10
CA LYS A 96 -4.03 -6.01 8.23
C LYS A 96 -4.84 -5.03 7.41
N LEU A 97 -4.99 -5.35 6.12
CA LEU A 97 -5.89 -4.69 5.17
C LEU A 97 -6.77 -5.72 4.48
N LYS A 98 -7.98 -5.34 4.15
CA LYS A 98 -8.79 -6.10 3.20
C LYS A 98 -8.48 -5.60 1.79
N SER A 99 -8.14 -6.53 0.87
CA SER A 99 -7.85 -6.22 -0.52
C SER A 99 -9.00 -5.50 -1.22
N ILE A 100 -8.70 -4.43 -1.93
CA ILE A 100 -9.65 -3.72 -2.80
C ILE A 100 -9.62 -4.24 -4.25
N THR A 101 -8.83 -5.27 -4.55
CA THR A 101 -8.75 -5.86 -5.90
C THR A 101 -10.08 -6.36 -6.46
N PRO A 102 -11.06 -6.84 -5.65
CA PRO A 102 -12.40 -7.14 -6.17
C PRO A 102 -13.14 -5.94 -6.75
N LEU A 103 -12.84 -4.74 -6.25
CA LEU A 103 -13.44 -3.48 -6.70
C LEU A 103 -12.64 -2.86 -7.85
N ILE A 104 -11.31 -2.88 -7.75
CA ILE A 104 -10.40 -2.31 -8.74
C ILE A 104 -9.16 -3.19 -8.95
N ARG A 105 -9.11 -3.93 -10.06
CA ARG A 105 -8.06 -4.92 -10.35
C ARG A 105 -6.65 -4.34 -10.35
N GLY A 106 -6.49 -3.08 -10.72
CA GLY A 106 -5.20 -2.39 -10.75
C GLY A 106 -4.52 -2.26 -9.39
N ALA A 107 -5.25 -2.44 -8.29
CA ALA A 107 -4.70 -2.37 -6.94
C ALA A 107 -3.73 -3.54 -6.62
N VAL A 108 -3.80 -4.65 -7.34
CA VAL A 108 -3.04 -5.88 -7.05
C VAL A 108 -1.54 -5.66 -6.88
N TYR A 109 -0.93 -4.85 -7.72
CA TYR A 109 0.52 -4.61 -7.66
C TYR A 109 0.90 -3.70 -6.48
N TYR A 110 0.11 -2.68 -6.21
CA TYR A 110 0.32 -1.79 -5.06
C TYR A 110 0.13 -2.52 -3.73
N GLU A 111 -0.87 -3.41 -3.64
CA GLU A 111 -1.12 -4.21 -2.46
C GLU A 111 -0.02 -5.26 -2.23
N ARG A 112 0.52 -5.87 -3.30
CA ARG A 112 1.71 -6.73 -3.21
C ARG A 112 2.94 -5.98 -2.75
N GLU A 113 3.12 -4.74 -3.23
CA GLU A 113 4.21 -3.87 -2.78
C GLU A 113 4.13 -3.57 -1.28
N LEU A 114 2.93 -3.28 -0.76
CA LEU A 114 2.72 -3.11 0.69
C LEU A 114 3.07 -4.38 1.47
N ALA A 115 2.67 -5.55 0.96
CA ALA A 115 2.96 -6.83 1.59
C ALA A 115 4.46 -7.14 1.58
N ASP A 116 5.12 -7.02 0.43
CA ASP A 116 6.52 -7.39 0.25
C ASP A 116 7.49 -6.42 0.93
N LEU A 117 7.25 -5.12 0.83
CA LEU A 117 8.21 -4.11 1.30
C LEU A 117 7.96 -3.68 2.75
N LEU A 118 6.74 -3.81 3.24
CA LEU A 118 6.34 -3.31 4.57
C LEU A 118 5.72 -4.40 5.47
N GLY A 119 5.46 -5.60 4.96
CA GLY A 119 4.91 -6.71 5.73
C GLY A 119 3.45 -6.49 6.15
N VAL A 120 2.68 -5.83 5.32
CA VAL A 120 1.24 -5.70 5.50
C VAL A 120 0.55 -6.99 5.05
N GLU A 121 -0.29 -7.57 5.89
CA GLU A 121 -1.15 -8.70 5.54
C GLU A 121 -2.39 -8.19 4.79
N VAL A 122 -2.49 -8.50 3.50
CA VAL A 122 -3.63 -8.07 2.66
C VAL A 122 -4.57 -9.25 2.45
N GLU A 123 -5.67 -9.28 3.19
CA GLU A 123 -6.67 -10.35 3.15
C GLU A 123 -7.43 -10.34 1.81
N GLY A 124 -7.46 -11.48 1.13
CA GLY A 124 -8.14 -11.61 -0.17
C GLY A 124 -7.33 -11.08 -1.36
N LEU A 125 -6.05 -10.78 -1.17
CA LEU A 125 -5.13 -10.50 -2.28
C LEU A 125 -5.05 -11.73 -3.21
N PRO A 126 -5.26 -11.61 -4.53
CA PRO A 126 -5.15 -12.71 -5.46
C PRO A 126 -3.77 -13.38 -5.43
N GLU A 127 -3.76 -14.72 -5.54
CA GLU A 127 -2.51 -15.47 -5.66
C GLU A 127 -1.68 -15.01 -6.87
N GLY A 128 -0.36 -15.14 -6.77
CA GLY A 128 0.58 -14.78 -7.82
C GLY A 128 1.99 -14.59 -7.27
N ASN A 129 2.92 -14.31 -8.17
CA ASN A 129 4.32 -14.09 -7.81
C ASN A 129 4.47 -12.87 -6.90
N ARG A 130 5.54 -12.86 -6.14
CA ARG A 130 5.95 -11.68 -5.34
C ARG A 130 6.13 -10.45 -6.22
N TYR A 131 5.98 -9.29 -5.66
CA TYR A 131 6.20 -8.01 -6.30
C TYR A 131 6.39 -6.91 -5.25
N PRO A 132 7.45 -6.09 -5.32
CA PRO A 132 8.47 -6.04 -6.37
C PRO A 132 9.72 -6.92 -6.10
N LEU A 133 9.76 -7.63 -4.96
CA LEU A 133 10.92 -8.43 -4.59
C LEU A 133 10.97 -9.76 -5.35
N ASP A 134 12.19 -10.26 -5.57
CA ASP A 134 12.43 -11.57 -6.17
C ASP A 134 11.97 -12.71 -5.25
N GLU A 135 11.67 -13.88 -5.81
CA GLU A 135 11.16 -15.05 -5.08
C GLU A 135 12.17 -15.60 -4.03
N ASP A 136 13.47 -15.39 -4.25
CA ASP A 136 14.56 -15.80 -3.36
C ASP A 136 14.86 -14.77 -2.25
N PHE A 137 14.26 -13.57 -2.31
CA PHE A 137 14.40 -12.62 -1.21
C PHE A 137 13.79 -13.17 0.08
N PRO A 138 14.45 -13.04 1.26
CA PRO A 138 13.96 -13.59 2.52
C PRO A 138 12.55 -13.09 2.87
N LYS A 139 11.65 -14.04 3.23
CA LYS A 139 10.21 -13.76 3.42
C LYS A 139 9.91 -12.88 4.64
N ASP A 140 10.79 -12.91 5.65
CA ASP A 140 10.58 -12.17 6.90
C ASP A 140 11.35 -10.83 6.95
N GLN A 141 11.82 -10.37 5.81
CA GLN A 141 12.53 -9.11 5.68
C GLN A 141 11.74 -8.13 4.83
N TYR A 142 11.61 -6.89 5.33
CA TYR A 142 10.83 -5.83 4.72
C TYR A 142 11.69 -4.60 4.47
N PRO A 143 12.20 -4.41 3.23
CA PRO A 143 13.23 -3.41 2.93
C PRO A 143 12.84 -1.95 3.15
N LEU A 144 11.55 -1.63 3.21
CA LEU A 144 11.08 -0.28 3.48
C LEU A 144 10.78 -0.02 4.97
N ARG A 145 11.00 -1.02 5.85
CA ARG A 145 10.92 -0.80 7.30
C ARG A 145 12.13 -0.02 7.79
N LYS A 146 11.91 0.92 8.71
CA LYS A 146 12.99 1.72 9.33
C LYS A 146 14.01 0.90 10.11
N ASN A 147 13.61 -0.26 10.60
CA ASN A 147 14.48 -1.17 11.34
C ASN A 147 15.22 -2.19 10.47
N TRP A 148 15.03 -2.16 9.12
CA TRP A 148 15.74 -3.05 8.23
C TRP A 148 17.17 -2.56 7.96
N ASP A 149 18.15 -3.49 8.05
CA ASP A 149 19.57 -3.21 7.89
C ASP A 149 20.08 -3.71 6.54
N ALA A 150 20.14 -2.81 5.56
CA ALA A 150 20.64 -3.07 4.21
C ALA A 150 22.10 -3.56 4.22
N ALA A 151 22.96 -3.01 5.09
CA ALA A 151 24.38 -3.38 5.12
C ALA A 151 24.57 -4.81 5.65
N LYS A 152 23.75 -5.21 6.60
CA LYS A 152 23.74 -6.59 7.11
C LYS A 152 23.27 -7.55 6.01
N TYR A 153 22.19 -7.23 5.32
CA TYR A 153 21.65 -8.04 4.22
C TYR A 153 22.68 -8.25 3.11
N ILE A 154 23.35 -7.19 2.65
CA ILE A 154 24.38 -7.27 1.59
C ILE A 154 25.52 -8.21 2.00
N LYS A 155 26.03 -8.06 3.23
CA LYS A 155 27.12 -8.91 3.73
C LYS A 155 26.74 -10.40 3.82
N GLU A 156 25.50 -10.69 4.19
CA GLU A 156 24.99 -12.07 4.27
C GLU A 156 24.83 -12.66 2.85
N HIS A 157 24.32 -11.88 1.91
CA HIS A 157 24.16 -12.29 0.52
C HIS A 157 25.50 -12.54 -0.19
N GLU A 158 26.47 -11.63 -0.04
CA GLU A 158 27.81 -11.79 -0.59
C GLU A 158 28.51 -13.07 -0.07
N LYS A 159 28.31 -13.42 1.20
CA LYS A 159 28.84 -14.67 1.76
C LYS A 159 28.20 -15.90 1.14
N GLN A 160 26.87 -15.90 0.97
CA GLN A 160 26.15 -17.00 0.35
C GLN A 160 26.57 -17.21 -1.11
N GLU A 161 26.69 -16.13 -1.89
CA GLU A 161 27.20 -16.20 -3.27
C GLU A 161 28.63 -16.75 -3.33
N ALA A 162 29.52 -16.35 -2.42
CA ALA A 162 30.86 -16.82 -2.36
C ALA A 162 30.94 -18.33 -2.01
N GLU A 163 30.07 -18.80 -1.10
CA GLU A 163 29.96 -20.21 -0.76
C GLU A 163 29.40 -21.05 -1.92
N ILE A 164 28.39 -20.57 -2.62
CA ILE A 164 27.83 -21.25 -3.80
C ILE A 164 28.88 -21.38 -4.90
N LYS A 165 29.58 -20.29 -5.24
CA LYS A 165 30.68 -20.32 -6.23
C LYS A 165 31.81 -21.30 -5.87
N LYS A 166 32.11 -21.44 -4.58
CA LYS A 166 33.12 -22.39 -4.10
C LYS A 166 32.64 -23.83 -4.28
N LEU A 167 31.40 -24.14 -3.95
CA LEU A 167 30.80 -25.48 -4.12
C LEU A 167 30.70 -25.89 -5.60
N GLU A 168 30.37 -24.96 -6.48
CA GLU A 168 30.33 -25.18 -7.93
C GLU A 168 31.74 -25.44 -8.50
N GLY A 169 32.76 -24.69 -8.03
CA GLY A 169 34.14 -24.88 -8.40
C GLY A 169 34.70 -26.25 -8.00
N ASP A 170 34.37 -26.71 -6.80
CA ASP A 170 34.81 -28.01 -6.28
C ASP A 170 34.17 -29.20 -7.06
N ASN A 171 32.90 -29.03 -7.52
CA ASN A 171 32.21 -30.05 -8.34
C ASN A 171 32.77 -30.18 -9.78
N LEU A 172 33.35 -29.11 -10.33
CA LEU A 172 33.98 -29.13 -11.65
C LEU A 172 35.36 -29.80 -11.66
N CYS A 173 36.02 -29.87 -10.52
CA CYS A 173 37.33 -30.53 -10.38
C CYS A 173 37.25 -32.06 -10.13
N GLN A 174 36.05 -32.63 -9.96
CA GLN A 174 35.83 -34.07 -9.71
C GLN A 174 35.33 -34.85 -10.94
N LYS A 175 35.32 -34.25 -12.11
CA LYS A 175 35.06 -34.91 -13.40
C LYS A 175 36.35 -34.92 -14.25
#